data_9c6a8247e6b04b704e9942feb9fd8394
#
_entry.id   9c6a8247e6b04b704e9942feb9fd8394
#
_cell.length_a   1.000
_cell.length_b   1.000
_cell.length_c   1.000
_cell.angle_alpha   90.00
_cell.angle_beta   90.00
_cell.angle_gamma   90.00
#
_symmetry.space_group_name_H-M   'P 1'
#
loop_
_entity.id
_entity.type
_entity.pdbx_description
1 polymer ?
#
loop_
_entity_poly.entity_id
_entity_poly.type
_entity_poly.pdbx_seq_one_letter_code
_entity_poly.pdbx_strand_id
1 'polypeptide(L)'
;MTRFEVVRTGASVPNSQPATQKNVLHRKESANPSAAALQQQFSAAIKRVEVIWGETVVYVDRSSVKEIIRWLHDDQSQQYDFLSDLTAVEYRDAEVPIEMVWHLRSLPFRRFLRIKAQIPKGSPLEIDSVYDIYRAADWLERECYDMFGIRFNGHPDLRRLLMWESYKEGFPLRKDFPLRGRFSRSEQLRQALAQNTEARYSMEELTIADAFAELPEDMRQRLNKGERTGE
;
A
#
# COMPACT_ATOMS: atom_id res chain seq x y z
N MET A 1 40.69 30.16 13.19
CA MET A 1 39.62 29.96 12.18
C MET A 1 40.28 29.55 10.88
N THR A 2 40.38 28.25 10.64
CA THR A 2 41.06 27.71 9.44
C THR A 2 39.98 27.14 8.53
N ARG A 3 39.83 27.82 7.38
CA ARG A 3 38.92 27.51 6.30
C ARG A 3 39.43 26.24 5.58
N PHE A 4 38.66 25.15 5.53
CA PHE A 4 38.97 24.01 4.68
C PHE A 4 38.49 24.30 3.26
N GLU A 5 39.44 24.50 2.34
CA GLU A 5 39.19 24.49 0.90
C GLU A 5 39.04 23.04 0.42
N VAL A 6 37.88 22.74 -0.17
CA VAL A 6 37.67 21.45 -0.85
C VAL A 6 38.26 21.60 -2.26
N VAL A 7 39.45 21.05 -2.46
CA VAL A 7 40.06 20.87 -3.78
C VAL A 7 39.29 19.82 -4.56
N ARG A 8 38.53 20.25 -5.56
CA ARG A 8 37.94 19.35 -6.55
C ARG A 8 39.03 18.94 -7.55
N THR A 9 39.67 17.81 -7.33
CA THR A 9 40.50 17.16 -8.35
C THR A 9 39.53 16.51 -9.37
N GLY A 10 39.50 17.12 -10.57
CA GLY A 10 38.84 16.54 -11.75
C GLY A 10 39.62 15.34 -12.26
N ALA A 11 39.36 14.17 -11.68
CA ALA A 11 39.72 12.92 -12.31
C ALA A 11 38.61 12.55 -13.29
N SER A 12 38.88 12.60 -14.58
CA SER A 12 38.05 12.04 -15.62
C SER A 12 37.89 10.55 -15.36
N VAL A 13 36.70 10.16 -14.95
CA VAL A 13 36.33 8.75 -14.85
C VAL A 13 36.40 8.17 -16.27
N PRO A 14 37.21 7.12 -16.54
CA PRO A 14 37.22 6.50 -17.85
C PRO A 14 35.81 5.97 -18.11
N ASN A 15 35.31 6.29 -19.31
CA ASN A 15 34.02 5.85 -19.84
C ASN A 15 34.02 4.31 -19.89
N SER A 16 33.68 3.67 -18.75
CA SER A 16 33.41 2.26 -18.71
C SER A 16 32.13 2.02 -19.51
N GLN A 17 32.28 1.46 -20.69
CA GLN A 17 31.15 0.91 -21.43
C GLN A 17 30.27 0.12 -20.45
N PRO A 18 28.95 0.33 -20.44
CA PRO A 18 28.08 -0.41 -19.55
C PRO A 18 28.31 -1.89 -19.80
N ALA A 19 28.70 -2.59 -18.74
CA ALA A 19 28.85 -4.02 -18.75
C ALA A 19 27.64 -4.61 -19.46
N THR A 20 27.89 -5.42 -20.46
CA THR A 20 26.99 -6.18 -21.33
C THR A 20 25.64 -6.36 -20.67
N GLN A 21 24.62 -5.78 -21.26
CA GLN A 21 23.21 -5.97 -20.86
C GLN A 21 22.92 -7.47 -20.91
N LYS A 22 23.12 -8.14 -19.78
CA LYS A 22 22.69 -9.53 -19.62
C LYS A 22 21.17 -9.53 -19.72
N ASN A 23 20.67 -9.98 -20.89
CA ASN A 23 19.33 -10.50 -21.12
C ASN A 23 18.25 -9.97 -20.14
N VAL A 24 18.07 -8.67 -20.06
CA VAL A 24 16.77 -8.12 -19.73
C VAL A 24 15.90 -8.59 -20.89
N LEU A 25 15.00 -9.52 -20.62
CA LEU A 25 13.95 -9.91 -21.56
C LEU A 25 13.38 -8.59 -22.09
N HIS A 26 13.76 -8.21 -23.30
CA HIS A 26 13.15 -7.10 -24.01
C HIS A 26 11.70 -7.48 -24.24
N ARG A 27 10.86 -7.25 -23.24
CA ARG A 27 9.43 -7.30 -23.38
C ARG A 27 9.12 -6.29 -24.47
N LYS A 28 8.65 -6.77 -25.64
CA LYS A 28 8.35 -5.92 -26.78
C LYS A 28 7.60 -4.69 -26.28
N GLU A 29 8.08 -3.51 -26.57
CA GLU A 29 7.49 -2.21 -26.18
C GLU A 29 6.16 -1.94 -26.92
N SER A 30 5.48 -2.98 -27.39
CA SER A 30 4.20 -2.85 -28.04
C SER A 30 3.10 -2.69 -26.98
N ALA A 31 2.31 -1.64 -27.12
CA ALA A 31 1.13 -1.44 -26.31
C ALA A 31 0.22 -2.67 -26.34
N ASN A 32 -0.38 -3.01 -25.19
CA ASN A 32 -1.34 -4.10 -25.11
C ASN A 32 -2.54 -3.80 -26.05
N PRO A 33 -2.96 -4.76 -26.90
CA PRO A 33 -4.12 -4.55 -27.79
C PRO A 33 -5.40 -4.12 -27.08
N SER A 34 -5.56 -4.49 -25.82
CA SER A 34 -6.67 -4.07 -24.99
C SER A 34 -6.75 -2.55 -24.79
N ALA A 35 -5.59 -1.84 -24.84
CA ALA A 35 -5.61 -0.38 -24.74
C ALA A 35 -6.28 0.28 -25.95
N ALA A 36 -6.04 -0.26 -27.16
CA ALA A 36 -6.69 0.23 -28.36
C ALA A 36 -8.20 -0.07 -28.34
N ALA A 37 -8.59 -1.25 -27.88
CA ALA A 37 -10.00 -1.62 -27.72
C ALA A 37 -10.72 -0.72 -26.71
N LEU A 38 -10.06 -0.41 -25.58
CA LEU A 38 -10.58 0.54 -24.60
C LEU A 38 -10.75 1.94 -25.17
N GLN A 39 -9.79 2.43 -25.96
CA GLN A 39 -9.88 3.74 -26.61
C GLN A 39 -11.06 3.81 -27.59
N GLN A 40 -11.38 2.72 -28.28
CA GLN A 40 -12.52 2.65 -29.17
C GLN A 40 -13.86 2.65 -28.40
N GLN A 41 -13.93 1.89 -27.32
CA GLN A 41 -15.17 1.71 -26.55
C GLN A 41 -15.44 2.87 -25.58
N PHE A 42 -14.41 3.40 -24.94
CA PHE A 42 -14.51 4.38 -23.84
C PHE A 42 -13.68 5.64 -24.11
N SER A 43 -13.67 6.15 -25.34
CA SER A 43 -12.81 7.27 -25.76
C SER A 43 -12.89 8.49 -24.84
N ALA A 44 -14.08 8.83 -24.36
CA ALA A 44 -14.29 9.98 -23.47
C ALA A 44 -13.77 9.77 -22.04
N ALA A 45 -13.69 8.52 -21.59
CA ALA A 45 -13.26 8.19 -20.24
C ALA A 45 -11.74 7.94 -20.13
N ILE A 46 -11.05 7.73 -21.24
CA ILE A 46 -9.61 7.49 -21.27
C ILE A 46 -8.86 8.80 -21.43
N LYS A 47 -8.08 9.15 -20.40
CA LYS A 47 -7.28 10.39 -20.39
C LYS A 47 -5.98 10.23 -21.18
N ARG A 48 -5.27 9.11 -21.00
CA ARG A 48 -4.01 8.81 -21.70
C ARG A 48 -3.67 7.33 -21.60
N VAL A 49 -2.83 6.88 -22.50
CA VAL A 49 -2.23 5.53 -22.50
C VAL A 49 -0.72 5.67 -22.57
N GLU A 50 -0.01 4.97 -21.72
CA GLU A 50 1.45 4.97 -21.67
C GLU A 50 1.97 3.53 -21.67
N VAL A 51 3.17 3.34 -22.21
CA VAL A 51 3.90 2.08 -22.08
C VAL A 51 5.14 2.36 -21.25
N ILE A 52 5.20 1.81 -20.04
CA ILE A 52 6.28 2.02 -19.10
C ILE A 52 6.96 0.68 -18.85
N TRP A 53 8.22 0.55 -19.29
CA TRP A 53 9.01 -0.67 -19.15
C TRP A 53 8.33 -1.93 -19.70
N GLY A 54 7.64 -1.77 -20.83
CA GLY A 54 6.92 -2.86 -21.50
C GLY A 54 5.56 -3.21 -20.87
N GLU A 55 5.10 -2.45 -19.88
CA GLU A 55 3.77 -2.57 -19.30
C GLU A 55 2.87 -1.44 -19.79
N THR A 56 1.68 -1.79 -20.25
CA THR A 56 0.70 -0.81 -20.69
C THR A 56 -0.10 -0.28 -19.50
N VAL A 57 -0.11 1.03 -19.36
CA VAL A 57 -0.82 1.78 -18.32
C VAL A 57 -1.89 2.62 -18.99
N VAL A 58 -3.14 2.48 -18.57
CA VAL A 58 -4.28 3.25 -19.06
C VAL A 58 -4.79 4.14 -17.93
N TYR A 59 -4.76 5.45 -18.15
CA TYR A 59 -5.33 6.43 -17.22
C TYR A 59 -6.78 6.70 -17.61
N VAL A 60 -7.67 6.46 -16.65
CA VAL A 60 -9.12 6.57 -16.87
C VAL A 60 -9.74 7.61 -15.95
N ASP A 61 -10.93 8.06 -16.31
CA ASP A 61 -11.71 8.90 -15.42
C ASP A 61 -12.23 8.10 -14.23
N ARG A 62 -12.21 8.71 -13.04
CA ARG A 62 -12.61 8.09 -11.77
C ARG A 62 -14.01 7.51 -11.79
N SER A 63 -14.94 8.23 -12.42
CA SER A 63 -16.35 7.81 -12.49
C SER A 63 -16.60 6.60 -13.39
N SER A 64 -15.69 6.31 -14.33
CA SER A 64 -15.86 5.24 -15.33
C SER A 64 -15.02 3.99 -15.02
N VAL A 65 -14.26 3.99 -13.93
CA VAL A 65 -13.38 2.87 -13.57
C VAL A 65 -14.13 1.55 -13.48
N LYS A 66 -15.24 1.53 -12.74
CA LYS A 66 -16.02 0.31 -12.52
C LYS A 66 -16.60 -0.25 -13.82
N GLU A 67 -17.09 0.61 -14.68
CA GLU A 67 -17.65 0.23 -15.98
C GLU A 67 -16.56 -0.34 -16.90
N ILE A 68 -15.41 0.32 -16.97
CA ILE A 68 -14.25 -0.11 -17.75
C ILE A 68 -13.74 -1.46 -17.28
N ILE A 69 -13.57 -1.65 -15.97
CA ILE A 69 -13.10 -2.91 -15.38
C ILE A 69 -14.10 -4.03 -15.62
N ARG A 70 -15.40 -3.75 -15.51
CA ARG A 70 -16.45 -4.72 -15.82
C ARG A 70 -16.41 -5.15 -17.28
N TRP A 71 -16.29 -4.21 -18.19
CA TRP A 71 -16.17 -4.52 -19.61
C TRP A 71 -14.92 -5.37 -19.90
N LEU A 72 -13.78 -5.04 -19.31
CA LEU A 72 -12.55 -5.84 -19.44
C LEU A 72 -12.71 -7.26 -18.93
N HIS A 73 -13.50 -7.45 -17.87
CA HIS A 73 -13.78 -8.76 -17.29
C HIS A 73 -14.74 -9.58 -18.17
N ASP A 74 -15.86 -8.99 -18.60
CA ASP A 74 -16.98 -9.69 -19.21
C ASP A 74 -16.82 -9.91 -20.71
N ASP A 75 -16.06 -9.04 -21.40
CA ASP A 75 -15.88 -9.12 -22.85
C ASP A 75 -15.01 -10.33 -23.24
N GLN A 76 -15.53 -11.18 -24.13
CA GLN A 76 -14.88 -12.42 -24.57
C GLN A 76 -13.52 -12.21 -25.26
N SER A 77 -13.27 -11.03 -25.83
CA SER A 77 -12.01 -10.68 -26.47
C SER A 77 -10.95 -10.16 -25.51
N GLN A 78 -11.36 -9.80 -24.27
CA GLN A 78 -10.51 -9.21 -23.25
C GLN A 78 -10.25 -10.19 -22.09
N GLN A 79 -11.29 -10.72 -21.47
CA GLN A 79 -11.27 -11.73 -20.39
C GLN A 79 -10.19 -11.44 -19.32
N TYR A 80 -10.23 -10.26 -18.72
CA TYR A 80 -9.40 -9.96 -17.56
C TYR A 80 -10.06 -10.55 -16.31
N ASP A 81 -9.88 -11.84 -16.14
CA ASP A 81 -10.49 -12.68 -15.11
C ASP A 81 -9.78 -12.61 -13.75
N PHE A 82 -8.62 -11.96 -13.68
CA PHE A 82 -7.81 -11.95 -12.48
C PHE A 82 -7.36 -10.53 -12.08
N LEU A 83 -7.79 -10.08 -10.90
CA LEU A 83 -7.25 -8.90 -10.22
C LEU A 83 -6.00 -9.30 -9.43
N SER A 84 -4.83 -8.95 -9.94
CA SER A 84 -3.56 -9.29 -9.30
C SER A 84 -3.29 -8.43 -8.08
N ASP A 85 -3.66 -7.14 -8.16
CA ASP A 85 -3.43 -6.18 -7.08
C ASP A 85 -4.30 -4.94 -7.28
N LEU A 86 -4.62 -4.27 -6.18
CA LEU A 86 -5.28 -2.98 -6.12
C LEU A 86 -4.62 -2.16 -5.02
N THR A 87 -4.10 -1.00 -5.37
CA THR A 87 -3.39 -0.15 -4.41
C THR A 87 -3.57 1.33 -4.74
N ALA A 88 -3.06 2.19 -3.86
CA ALA A 88 -3.02 3.62 -4.07
C ALA A 88 -1.60 4.15 -3.94
N VAL A 89 -1.31 5.24 -4.63
CA VAL A 89 -0.05 5.97 -4.52
C VAL A 89 -0.36 7.42 -4.22
N GLU A 90 0.29 7.99 -3.21
CA GLU A 90 0.21 9.42 -2.93
C GLU A 90 1.50 10.11 -3.34
N TYR A 91 1.38 11.17 -4.13
CA TYR A 91 2.48 12.05 -4.54
C TYR A 91 2.48 13.31 -3.69
N ARG A 92 3.66 13.68 -3.17
CA ARG A 92 3.80 14.92 -2.41
C ARG A 92 3.75 16.12 -3.36
N ASP A 93 3.08 17.18 -2.94
CA ASP A 93 3.03 18.48 -3.64
C ASP A 93 2.48 18.43 -5.08
N ALA A 94 1.76 17.37 -5.46
CA ALA A 94 1.11 17.26 -6.75
C ALA A 94 -0.30 17.88 -6.75
N GLU A 95 -0.74 18.37 -7.91
CA GLU A 95 -2.13 18.82 -8.12
C GLU A 95 -3.10 17.64 -7.99
N VAL A 96 -2.64 16.47 -8.41
CA VAL A 96 -3.35 15.20 -8.27
C VAL A 96 -2.56 14.31 -7.32
N PRO A 97 -2.80 14.43 -6.02
CA PRO A 97 -1.96 13.79 -5.02
C PRO A 97 -2.14 12.27 -4.96
N ILE A 98 -3.31 11.74 -5.31
CA ILE A 98 -3.62 10.32 -5.16
C ILE A 98 -3.96 9.69 -6.51
N GLU A 99 -3.29 8.59 -6.81
CA GLU A 99 -3.61 7.69 -7.91
C GLU A 99 -4.04 6.33 -7.35
N MET A 100 -5.20 5.86 -7.78
CA MET A 100 -5.61 4.47 -7.62
C MET A 100 -5.03 3.64 -8.75
N VAL A 101 -4.61 2.41 -8.44
CA VAL A 101 -3.95 1.51 -9.40
C VAL A 101 -4.57 0.12 -9.30
N TRP A 102 -5.05 -0.40 -10.42
CA TRP A 102 -5.52 -1.79 -10.57
C TRP A 102 -4.60 -2.54 -11.50
N HIS A 103 -4.12 -3.69 -11.07
CA HIS A 103 -3.32 -4.61 -11.85
C HIS A 103 -4.18 -5.77 -12.30
N LEU A 104 -4.55 -5.76 -13.57
CA LEU A 104 -5.44 -6.76 -14.16
C LEU A 104 -4.66 -7.75 -15.03
N ARG A 105 -5.04 -9.01 -14.96
CA ARG A 105 -4.50 -10.08 -15.81
C ARG A 105 -5.60 -10.81 -16.54
N SER A 106 -5.36 -11.04 -17.82
CA SER A 106 -6.09 -12.01 -18.62
C SER A 106 -5.26 -13.30 -18.66
N LEU A 107 -5.75 -14.33 -18.00
CA LEU A 107 -5.09 -15.63 -17.99
C LEU A 107 -5.17 -16.32 -19.36
N PRO A 108 -6.33 -16.34 -20.03
CA PRO A 108 -6.46 -16.95 -21.37
C PRO A 108 -5.54 -16.32 -22.41
N PHE A 109 -5.48 -14.98 -22.43
CA PHE A 109 -4.68 -14.24 -23.43
C PHE A 109 -3.26 -13.94 -22.94
N ARG A 110 -2.89 -14.27 -21.70
CA ARG A 110 -1.59 -13.98 -21.06
C ARG A 110 -1.21 -12.50 -21.18
N ARG A 111 -2.20 -11.63 -20.98
CA ARG A 111 -2.05 -10.16 -21.03
C ARG A 111 -2.02 -9.60 -19.64
N PHE A 112 -1.30 -8.50 -19.50
CA PHE A 112 -1.26 -7.69 -18.28
C PHE A 112 -1.64 -6.25 -18.62
N LEU A 113 -2.48 -5.63 -17.81
CA LEU A 113 -2.92 -4.26 -18.00
C LEU A 113 -2.98 -3.55 -16.64
N ARG A 114 -2.44 -2.34 -16.59
CA ARG A 114 -2.53 -1.48 -15.42
C ARG A 114 -3.53 -0.37 -15.71
N ILE A 115 -4.57 -0.28 -14.90
CA ILE A 115 -5.54 0.82 -14.92
C ILE A 115 -5.17 1.78 -13.81
N LYS A 116 -5.19 3.08 -14.09
CA LYS A 116 -4.98 4.14 -13.11
C LYS A 116 -6.10 5.16 -13.17
N ALA A 117 -6.58 5.57 -11.99
CA ALA A 117 -7.52 6.67 -11.84
C ALA A 117 -6.99 7.68 -10.84
N GLN A 118 -7.07 8.94 -11.20
CA GLN A 118 -6.53 10.04 -10.42
C GLN A 118 -7.62 10.71 -9.60
N ILE A 119 -7.35 10.98 -8.33
CA ILE A 119 -8.23 11.72 -7.42
C ILE A 119 -7.62 13.12 -7.20
N PRO A 120 -8.25 14.19 -7.74
CA PRO A 120 -7.75 15.55 -7.60
C PRO A 120 -7.77 16.05 -6.15
N LYS A 121 -6.87 16.98 -5.85
CA LYS A 121 -6.83 17.65 -4.54
C LYS A 121 -8.14 18.39 -4.28
N GLY A 122 -8.68 18.22 -3.05
CA GLY A 122 -9.93 18.85 -2.65
C GLY A 122 -11.21 18.14 -3.08
N SER A 123 -11.13 17.10 -3.92
CA SER A 123 -12.27 16.22 -4.19
C SER A 123 -12.45 15.16 -3.09
N PRO A 124 -13.67 14.63 -2.90
CA PRO A 124 -13.89 13.51 -1.99
C PRO A 124 -12.96 12.33 -2.30
N LEU A 125 -12.35 11.75 -1.27
CA LEU A 125 -11.51 10.55 -1.39
C LEU A 125 -12.39 9.30 -1.47
N GLU A 126 -13.06 9.14 -2.59
CA GLU A 126 -13.97 8.03 -2.81
C GLU A 126 -13.89 7.54 -4.25
N ILE A 127 -14.15 6.26 -4.46
CA ILE A 127 -14.20 5.61 -5.75
C ILE A 127 -15.15 4.42 -5.67
N ASP A 128 -15.67 3.97 -6.81
CA ASP A 128 -16.58 2.82 -6.82
C ASP A 128 -15.81 1.51 -6.59
N SER A 129 -16.38 0.67 -5.73
CA SER A 129 -15.86 -0.67 -5.46
C SER A 129 -15.99 -1.58 -6.67
N VAL A 130 -14.96 -2.42 -6.87
CA VAL A 130 -14.97 -3.49 -7.87
C VAL A 130 -15.17 -4.88 -7.25
N TYR A 131 -15.62 -4.93 -6.00
CA TYR A 131 -15.88 -6.17 -5.26
C TYR A 131 -16.89 -7.10 -5.96
N ASP A 132 -17.91 -6.55 -6.60
CA ASP A 132 -18.91 -7.31 -7.35
C ASP A 132 -18.36 -7.98 -8.63
N ILE A 133 -17.21 -7.48 -9.12
CA ILE A 133 -16.48 -8.05 -10.26
C ILE A 133 -15.42 -9.04 -9.76
N TYR A 134 -14.60 -8.60 -8.80
CA TYR A 134 -13.51 -9.41 -8.24
C TYR A 134 -13.63 -9.53 -6.73
N ARG A 135 -13.88 -10.73 -6.22
CA ARG A 135 -13.94 -10.97 -4.77
C ARG A 135 -12.64 -10.67 -4.03
N ALA A 136 -11.50 -10.79 -4.71
CA ALA A 136 -10.19 -10.41 -4.18
C ALA A 136 -10.08 -8.92 -3.81
N ALA A 137 -10.91 -8.06 -4.40
CA ALA A 137 -10.95 -6.64 -4.11
C ALA A 137 -11.35 -6.32 -2.65
N ASP A 138 -12.10 -7.22 -1.97
CA ASP A 138 -12.50 -7.04 -0.56
C ASP A 138 -11.32 -6.58 0.31
N TRP A 139 -10.28 -7.37 0.34
CA TRP A 139 -9.12 -7.11 1.21
C TRP A 139 -8.27 -5.94 0.72
N LEU A 140 -8.08 -5.83 -0.59
CA LEU A 140 -7.26 -4.79 -1.20
C LEU A 140 -7.90 -3.39 -1.06
N GLU A 141 -9.21 -3.30 -1.20
CA GLU A 141 -9.96 -2.05 -0.99
C GLU A 141 -9.96 -1.65 0.48
N ARG A 142 -10.11 -2.60 1.40
CA ARG A 142 -9.99 -2.36 2.84
C ARG A 142 -8.59 -1.90 3.23
N GLU A 143 -7.53 -2.47 2.63
CA GLU A 143 -6.16 -2.00 2.82
C GLU A 143 -6.00 -0.54 2.36
N CYS A 144 -6.49 -0.19 1.16
CA CYS A 144 -6.45 1.18 0.67
C CYS A 144 -7.24 2.14 1.55
N TYR A 145 -8.40 1.72 2.06
CA TYR A 145 -9.16 2.50 3.03
C TYR A 145 -8.37 2.69 4.33
N ASP A 146 -7.78 1.63 4.86
CA ASP A 146 -7.06 1.68 6.14
C ASP A 146 -5.79 2.54 6.06
N MET A 147 -5.04 2.45 4.96
CA MET A 147 -3.76 3.12 4.79
C MET A 147 -3.84 4.55 4.24
N PHE A 148 -4.82 4.84 3.37
CA PHE A 148 -4.94 6.13 2.69
C PHE A 148 -6.23 6.89 3.01
N GLY A 149 -7.26 6.24 3.54
CA GLY A 149 -8.56 6.83 3.81
C GLY A 149 -9.48 6.93 2.59
N ILE A 150 -9.23 6.15 1.56
CA ILE A 150 -10.03 6.14 0.34
C ILE A 150 -11.29 5.30 0.59
N ARG A 151 -12.46 5.87 0.37
CA ARG A 151 -13.74 5.17 0.53
C ARG A 151 -14.14 4.47 -0.76
N PHE A 152 -14.56 3.21 -0.66
CA PHE A 152 -15.02 2.43 -1.81
C PHE A 152 -16.55 2.33 -1.77
N ASN A 153 -17.22 3.04 -2.69
CA ASN A 153 -18.67 3.06 -2.77
C ASN A 153 -19.20 1.70 -3.24
N GLY A 154 -20.10 1.12 -2.46
CA GLY A 154 -20.67 -0.21 -2.75
C GLY A 154 -19.84 -1.40 -2.25
N HIS A 155 -18.78 -1.14 -1.48
CA HIS A 155 -18.09 -2.21 -0.75
C HIS A 155 -18.99 -2.72 0.39
N PRO A 156 -19.15 -4.05 0.57
CA PRO A 156 -20.09 -4.62 1.54
C PRO A 156 -19.70 -4.40 3.00
N ASP A 157 -18.41 -4.39 3.31
CA ASP A 157 -17.88 -4.30 4.68
C ASP A 157 -16.56 -3.51 4.72
N LEU A 158 -16.65 -2.19 4.52
CA LEU A 158 -15.49 -1.31 4.48
C LEU A 158 -15.05 -0.93 5.92
N ARG A 159 -14.19 -1.76 6.49
CA ARG A 159 -13.59 -1.54 7.81
C ARG A 159 -12.07 -1.67 7.74
N ARG A 160 -11.36 -1.21 8.78
CA ARG A 160 -9.90 -1.34 8.85
C ARG A 160 -9.46 -2.80 8.75
N LEU A 161 -8.29 -3.04 8.16
CA LEU A 161 -7.73 -4.36 7.94
C LEU A 161 -6.42 -4.58 8.70
N LEU A 162 -5.47 -3.66 8.57
CA LEU A 162 -4.12 -3.78 9.12
C LEU A 162 -4.00 -3.10 10.48
N MET A 163 -4.65 -1.95 10.64
CA MET A 163 -4.69 -1.25 11.92
C MET A 163 -5.86 -1.77 12.76
N TRP A 164 -5.74 -1.71 14.07
CA TRP A 164 -6.83 -2.11 14.97
C TRP A 164 -8.05 -1.17 14.80
N GLU A 165 -9.22 -1.66 15.14
CA GLU A 165 -10.50 -1.03 14.80
C GLU A 165 -10.65 0.39 15.39
N SER A 166 -10.16 0.61 16.61
CA SER A 166 -10.18 1.93 17.26
C SER A 166 -9.04 2.87 16.91
N TYR A 167 -8.20 2.51 15.94
CA TYR A 167 -7.09 3.36 15.53
C TYR A 167 -7.57 4.73 15.04
N LYS A 168 -7.18 5.80 15.73
CA LYS A 168 -7.67 7.18 15.50
C LYS A 168 -6.59 8.15 15.03
N GLU A 169 -5.35 7.71 14.89
CA GLU A 169 -4.25 8.61 14.50
C GLU A 169 -4.35 9.11 13.05
N GLY A 170 -5.09 8.41 12.20
CA GLY A 170 -5.26 8.77 10.79
C GLY A 170 -4.95 7.62 9.84
N PHE A 171 -4.26 7.92 8.74
CA PHE A 171 -3.96 6.98 7.68
C PHE A 171 -2.45 6.88 7.49
N PRO A 172 -1.81 5.75 7.85
CA PRO A 172 -0.36 5.65 8.00
C PRO A 172 0.46 5.86 6.73
N LEU A 173 -0.10 5.58 5.54
CA LEU A 173 0.63 5.77 4.27
C LEU A 173 0.43 7.15 3.63
N ARG A 174 -0.37 8.03 4.26
CA ARG A 174 -0.49 9.41 3.82
C ARG A 174 0.80 10.19 4.04
N LYS A 175 1.15 11.08 3.11
CA LYS A 175 2.38 11.88 3.18
C LYS A 175 2.39 12.92 4.30
N ASP A 176 1.22 13.30 4.80
CA ASP A 176 1.04 14.16 5.97
C ASP A 176 1.13 13.38 7.30
N PHE A 177 1.16 12.05 7.26
CA PHE A 177 1.28 11.23 8.44
C PHE A 177 2.73 11.18 8.93
N PRO A 178 3.02 11.48 10.22
CA PRO A 178 4.38 11.50 10.74
C PRO A 178 4.98 10.08 10.81
N LEU A 179 6.27 9.94 10.45
CA LEU A 179 6.95 8.65 10.40
C LEU A 179 6.92 7.85 11.71
N ARG A 180 6.88 8.54 12.85
CA ARG A 180 6.85 7.92 14.19
C ARG A 180 5.45 7.73 14.76
N GLY A 181 4.39 8.05 14.00
CA GLY A 181 3.04 8.14 14.51
C GLY A 181 2.79 9.44 15.30
N ARG A 182 1.55 9.66 15.71
CA ARG A 182 1.13 10.84 16.49
C ARG A 182 1.15 10.58 17.98
N PHE A 183 0.93 9.33 18.39
CA PHE A 183 0.98 8.90 19.77
C PHE A 183 2.30 8.20 20.11
N SER A 184 2.64 8.17 21.39
CA SER A 184 3.78 7.39 21.87
C SER A 184 3.54 5.89 21.62
N ARG A 185 4.62 5.12 21.48
CA ARG A 185 4.52 3.67 21.28
C ARG A 185 3.76 2.96 22.40
N SER A 186 3.93 3.41 23.63
CA SER A 186 3.20 2.89 24.79
C SER A 186 1.72 3.16 24.75
N GLU A 187 1.32 4.32 24.24
CA GLU A 187 -0.09 4.68 24.09
C GLU A 187 -0.76 3.88 22.94
N GLN A 188 -0.07 3.74 21.81
CA GLN A 188 -0.53 2.88 20.71
C GLN A 188 -0.74 1.43 21.17
N LEU A 189 0.22 0.89 21.91
CA LEU A 189 0.13 -0.45 22.47
C LEU A 189 -1.06 -0.58 23.43
N ARG A 190 -1.23 0.38 24.35
CA ARG A 190 -2.37 0.41 25.27
C ARG A 190 -3.71 0.41 24.55
N GLN A 191 -3.84 1.22 23.49
CA GLN A 191 -5.07 1.28 22.70
C GLN A 191 -5.34 -0.03 21.94
N ALA A 192 -4.31 -0.64 21.38
CA ALA A 192 -4.43 -1.92 20.69
C ALA A 192 -4.87 -3.05 21.66
N LEU A 193 -4.26 -3.10 22.84
CA LEU A 193 -4.56 -4.10 23.86
C LEU A 193 -5.92 -3.90 24.51
N ALA A 194 -6.40 -2.66 24.60
CA ALA A 194 -7.72 -2.36 25.21
C ALA A 194 -8.90 -3.01 24.45
N GLN A 195 -8.71 -3.35 23.19
CA GLN A 195 -9.76 -3.96 22.35
C GLN A 195 -9.63 -5.47 22.21
N ASN A 196 -8.43 -6.01 22.35
CA ASN A 196 -8.20 -7.44 22.24
C ASN A 196 -8.07 -8.05 23.64
N THR A 197 -9.18 -8.62 24.14
CA THR A 197 -9.21 -9.30 25.45
C THR A 197 -8.22 -10.46 25.52
N GLU A 198 -8.04 -11.21 24.43
CA GLU A 198 -7.08 -12.33 24.41
C GLU A 198 -5.63 -11.84 24.46
N ALA A 199 -5.30 -10.73 23.77
CA ALA A 199 -3.98 -10.13 23.87
C ALA A 199 -3.70 -9.53 25.26
N ARG A 200 -4.73 -9.14 26.01
CA ARG A 200 -4.60 -8.76 27.42
C ARG A 200 -4.07 -9.90 28.27
N TYR A 201 -4.67 -11.08 28.16
CA TYR A 201 -4.24 -12.25 28.93
C TYR A 201 -2.79 -12.65 28.63
N SER A 202 -2.40 -12.66 27.35
CA SER A 202 -1.02 -13.02 26.98
C SER A 202 0.03 -11.99 27.41
N MET A 203 -0.36 -10.72 27.60
CA MET A 203 0.53 -9.65 28.05
C MET A 203 0.52 -9.50 29.57
N GLU A 204 -0.59 -9.77 30.23
CA GLU A 204 -0.69 -9.82 31.69
C GLU A 204 0.15 -10.99 32.25
N GLU A 205 0.18 -12.12 31.56
CA GLU A 205 1.08 -13.25 31.88
C GLU A 205 2.58 -12.89 31.71
N LEU A 206 2.90 -11.88 30.93
CA LEU A 206 4.27 -11.43 30.63
C LEU A 206 4.68 -10.16 31.38
N THR A 207 3.81 -9.57 32.19
CA THR A 207 4.22 -8.41 33.00
C THR A 207 5.15 -8.88 34.11
N ILE A 208 6.33 -8.24 34.17
CA ILE A 208 7.32 -8.48 35.27
C ILE A 208 6.67 -8.37 36.65
N ALA A 209 5.62 -7.54 36.80
CA ALA A 209 4.86 -7.39 38.04
C ALA A 209 4.10 -8.67 38.42
N ASP A 210 3.48 -9.35 37.43
CA ASP A 210 2.72 -10.58 37.70
C ASP A 210 3.65 -11.76 37.87
N ALA A 211 4.71 -11.86 37.06
CA ALA A 211 5.77 -12.85 37.25
C ALA A 211 6.44 -12.68 38.63
N PHE A 212 6.57 -11.44 39.14
CA PHE A 212 7.08 -11.17 40.48
C PHE A 212 6.07 -11.56 41.57
N ALA A 213 4.76 -11.40 41.33
CA ALA A 213 3.72 -11.79 42.28
C ALA A 213 3.58 -13.33 42.43
N GLU A 214 3.89 -14.08 41.37
CA GLU A 214 3.86 -15.55 41.35
C GLU A 214 5.11 -16.19 41.95
N LEU A 215 6.20 -15.43 42.18
CA LEU A 215 7.39 -15.95 42.80
C LEU A 215 7.13 -16.36 44.27
N PRO A 216 7.72 -17.46 44.76
CA PRO A 216 7.70 -17.84 46.17
C PRO A 216 8.12 -16.68 47.05
N GLU A 217 7.51 -16.58 48.23
CA GLU A 217 7.66 -15.43 49.12
C GLU A 217 9.14 -15.20 49.55
N ASP A 218 9.89 -16.27 49.73
CA ASP A 218 11.35 -16.20 50.01
C ASP A 218 12.14 -15.58 48.87
N MET A 219 11.80 -15.87 47.62
CA MET A 219 12.43 -15.25 46.43
C MET A 219 12.07 -13.79 46.30
N ARG A 220 10.81 -13.42 46.52
CA ARG A 220 10.36 -11.99 46.48
C ARG A 220 11.12 -11.16 47.56
N GLN A 221 11.31 -11.72 48.75
CA GLN A 221 12.04 -11.05 49.81
C GLN A 221 13.53 -10.88 49.47
N ARG A 222 14.17 -11.84 48.82
CA ARG A 222 15.59 -11.73 48.36
C ARG A 222 15.76 -10.68 47.27
N LEU A 223 14.87 -10.62 46.29
CA LEU A 223 14.89 -9.62 45.22
C LEU A 223 14.66 -8.21 45.77
N ASN A 224 13.75 -8.02 46.71
CA ASN A 224 13.50 -6.75 47.35
C ASN A 224 14.69 -6.27 48.22
N LYS A 225 15.48 -7.19 48.80
CA LYS A 225 16.68 -6.85 49.59
C LYS A 225 17.90 -6.56 48.73
N GLY A 226 17.82 -6.72 47.39
CA GLY A 226 18.94 -6.43 46.50
C GLY A 226 20.11 -7.41 46.62
N GLU A 227 19.89 -8.57 47.26
CA GLU A 227 20.93 -9.61 47.38
C GLU A 227 21.10 -10.28 46.01
N ARG A 228 22.14 -9.83 45.28
CA ARG A 228 22.61 -10.56 44.11
C ARG A 228 23.27 -11.85 44.64
N THR A 229 22.66 -12.99 44.32
CA THR A 229 23.39 -14.26 44.46
C THR A 229 24.46 -14.29 43.39
N GLY A 230 25.65 -13.78 43.74
CA GLY A 230 26.87 -13.95 43.00
C GLY A 230 27.77 -14.81 43.83
N GLU A 231 27.89 -16.05 43.43
CA GLU A 231 29.10 -16.88 43.47
C GLU A 231 28.92 -18.03 42.50
#